data_3446a9bed078636cfb0e1761a948cb59
#
_entry.id   3446a9bed078636cfb0e1761a948cb59
#
_cell.length_a   1.000
_cell.length_b   1.000
_cell.length_c   1.000
_cell.angle_alpha   90.00
_cell.angle_beta   90.00
_cell.angle_gamma   90.00
#
_symmetry.space_group_name_H-M   'P 1'
#
loop_
_entity.id
_entity.type
_entity.pdbx_description
1 polymer ?
#
loop_
_entity_poly.entity_id
_entity_poly.type
_entity_poly.pdbx_seq_one_letter_code
_entity_poly.pdbx_strand_id
1 'polypeptide(L)'
;MKLLLINPNTSRHITERLCAEARIAAGAGVVIEGVNPASGPAVIRSKADNDAAIAAVHAMAREHLSDHDGVILGVSMDTALASLRKMVRVPVVGMAQAGLTAACMLSDQVAGLTLGAQMVPLYEALTEDYGFAARVVRWRALEIAAAFVQADPDAGTADQLVAACDDLIARDGAGAILLCGAVLSGYGRMIAPRLGVPVIDAIVAATLQAMALVRMQRLNGGG
;
A
#
# COMPACT_ATOMS: atom_id res chain seq x y z
N MET A 1 -0.47 -16.16 13.61
CA MET A 1 -0.76 -15.77 12.21
C MET A 1 0.54 -15.38 11.54
N LYS A 2 0.82 -15.87 10.34
CA LYS A 2 2.01 -15.55 9.57
C LYS A 2 1.59 -14.97 8.21
N LEU A 3 2.03 -13.77 7.89
CA LEU A 3 1.69 -13.08 6.63
C LEU A 3 2.95 -12.88 5.80
N LEU A 4 2.87 -13.22 4.51
CA LEU A 4 3.92 -12.98 3.53
C LEU A 4 3.71 -11.60 2.90
N LEU A 5 4.70 -10.71 3.03
CA LEU A 5 4.72 -9.43 2.34
C LEU A 5 5.62 -9.54 1.11
N ILE A 6 5.04 -9.40 -0.08
CA ILE A 6 5.76 -9.46 -1.35
C ILE A 6 5.93 -8.04 -1.89
N ASN A 7 7.17 -7.54 -1.90
CA ASN A 7 7.52 -6.32 -2.63
C ASN A 7 8.06 -6.72 -4.01
N PRO A 8 7.42 -6.35 -5.13
CA PRO A 8 7.81 -6.80 -6.46
C PRO A 8 9.02 -6.05 -7.07
N ASN A 9 9.55 -5.05 -6.39
CA ASN A 9 10.77 -4.34 -6.80
C ASN A 9 12.00 -4.80 -6.02
N THR A 10 13.20 -4.47 -6.53
CA THR A 10 14.47 -4.92 -5.93
C THR A 10 14.95 -4.07 -4.75
N SER A 11 14.22 -3.02 -4.34
CA SER A 11 14.62 -2.10 -3.27
C SER A 11 14.41 -2.72 -1.90
N ARG A 12 15.46 -3.34 -1.35
CA ARG A 12 15.43 -4.03 -0.06
C ARG A 12 15.04 -3.10 1.10
N HIS A 13 15.57 -1.87 1.14
CA HIS A 13 15.23 -0.89 2.17
C HIS A 13 13.73 -0.54 2.19
N ILE A 14 13.06 -0.53 1.02
CA ILE A 14 11.61 -0.35 0.94
C ILE A 14 10.88 -1.58 1.50
N THR A 15 11.34 -2.79 1.19
CA THR A 15 10.78 -4.02 1.78
C THR A 15 10.88 -3.99 3.31
N GLU A 16 12.05 -3.61 3.84
CA GLU A 16 12.30 -3.51 5.27
C GLU A 16 11.38 -2.46 5.94
N ARG A 17 11.20 -1.30 5.31
CA ARG A 17 10.26 -0.25 5.78
C ARG A 17 8.81 -0.75 5.78
N LEU A 18 8.36 -1.35 4.68
CA LEU A 18 7.01 -1.94 4.59
C LEU A 18 6.78 -2.97 5.70
N CYS A 19 7.76 -3.86 5.94
CA CYS A 19 7.68 -4.86 7.00
C CYS A 19 7.65 -4.23 8.40
N ALA A 20 8.42 -3.17 8.63
CA ALA A 20 8.42 -2.47 9.91
C ALA A 20 7.04 -1.87 10.22
N GLU A 21 6.45 -1.15 9.26
CA GLU A 21 5.12 -0.56 9.43
C GLU A 21 4.01 -1.63 9.52
N ALA A 22 4.12 -2.71 8.73
CA ALA A 22 3.20 -3.83 8.82
C ALA A 22 3.26 -4.52 10.21
N ARG A 23 4.44 -4.67 10.80
CA ARG A 23 4.60 -5.23 12.16
C ARG A 23 4.02 -4.32 13.23
N ILE A 24 4.20 -3.00 13.10
CA ILE A 24 3.57 -2.02 14.00
C ILE A 24 2.05 -2.13 13.92
N ALA A 25 1.49 -2.18 12.72
CA ALA A 25 0.04 -2.31 12.51
C ALA A 25 -0.52 -3.64 13.01
N ALA A 26 0.22 -4.73 12.79
CA ALA A 26 -0.21 -6.09 13.14
C ALA A 26 -0.21 -6.34 14.67
N GLY A 27 0.69 -5.70 15.41
CA GLY A 27 0.85 -5.93 16.83
C GLY A 27 1.43 -7.31 17.17
N ALA A 28 1.37 -7.67 18.44
CA ALA A 28 1.91 -8.93 18.95
C ALA A 28 1.15 -10.14 18.40
N GLY A 29 1.86 -11.26 18.21
CA GLY A 29 1.28 -12.54 17.79
C GLY A 29 1.08 -12.70 16.27
N VAL A 30 1.51 -11.73 15.46
CA VAL A 30 1.54 -11.83 14.00
C VAL A 30 2.97 -11.71 13.49
N VAL A 31 3.37 -12.64 12.66
CA VAL A 31 4.68 -12.64 12.00
C VAL A 31 4.52 -12.07 10.60
N ILE A 32 5.32 -11.07 10.26
CA ILE A 32 5.41 -10.50 8.90
C ILE A 32 6.77 -10.90 8.32
N GLU A 33 6.74 -11.73 7.29
CA GLU A 33 7.91 -12.10 6.49
C GLU A 33 7.89 -11.31 5.18
N GLY A 34 8.96 -10.56 4.89
CA GLY A 34 9.07 -9.75 3.68
C GLY A 34 10.03 -10.36 2.68
N VAL A 35 9.61 -10.41 1.42
CA VAL A 35 10.43 -10.88 0.30
C VAL A 35 10.42 -9.87 -0.84
N ASN A 36 11.53 -9.81 -1.58
CA ASN A 36 11.66 -9.05 -2.80
C ASN A 36 12.57 -9.78 -3.80
N PRO A 37 12.41 -9.58 -5.13
CA PRO A 37 13.20 -10.28 -6.13
C PRO A 37 14.64 -9.79 -6.14
N ALA A 38 15.56 -10.67 -6.57
CA ALA A 38 16.97 -10.34 -6.77
C ALA A 38 17.22 -9.49 -8.04
N SER A 39 16.28 -9.53 -9.01
CA SER A 39 16.38 -8.82 -10.29
C SER A 39 15.03 -8.25 -10.71
N GLY A 40 15.04 -7.18 -11.47
CA GLY A 40 13.85 -6.47 -11.92
C GLY A 40 13.93 -4.97 -11.70
N PRO A 41 12.82 -4.24 -11.79
CA PRO A 41 12.81 -2.81 -11.56
C PRO A 41 13.14 -2.47 -10.10
N ALA A 42 13.97 -1.44 -9.89
CA ALA A 42 14.25 -0.94 -8.54
C ALA A 42 13.03 -0.23 -7.92
N VAL A 43 12.18 0.36 -8.74
CA VAL A 43 10.92 1.01 -8.36
C VAL A 43 9.89 0.76 -9.46
N ILE A 44 8.64 0.52 -9.10
CA ILE A 44 7.52 0.43 -10.05
C ILE A 44 6.96 1.84 -10.25
N ARG A 45 7.17 2.41 -11.44
CA ARG A 45 6.74 3.78 -11.79
C ARG A 45 5.96 3.89 -13.10
N SER A 46 5.73 2.78 -13.76
CA SER A 46 5.01 2.72 -15.02
C SER A 46 4.19 1.43 -15.14
N LYS A 47 3.27 1.42 -16.10
CA LYS A 47 2.56 0.19 -16.46
C LYS A 47 3.54 -0.90 -16.92
N ALA A 48 4.58 -0.55 -17.67
CA ALA A 48 5.59 -1.49 -18.15
C ALA A 48 6.37 -2.13 -16.98
N ASP A 49 6.79 -1.34 -15.97
CA ASP A 49 7.42 -1.88 -14.77
C ASP A 49 6.47 -2.83 -14.01
N ASN A 50 5.20 -2.44 -13.90
CA ASN A 50 4.18 -3.23 -13.23
C ASN A 50 3.98 -4.58 -13.93
N ASP A 51 3.83 -4.57 -15.25
CA ASP A 51 3.65 -5.78 -16.05
C ASP A 51 4.89 -6.70 -16.00
N ALA A 52 6.10 -6.12 -16.05
CA ALA A 52 7.36 -6.86 -15.93
C ALA A 52 7.53 -7.54 -14.55
N ALA A 53 6.97 -6.98 -13.50
CA ALA A 53 7.10 -7.49 -12.15
C ALA A 53 6.12 -8.64 -11.82
N ILE A 54 5.10 -8.91 -12.64
CA ILE A 54 4.07 -9.94 -12.38
C ILE A 54 4.69 -11.32 -12.19
N ALA A 55 5.61 -11.71 -13.07
CA ALA A 55 6.24 -13.03 -13.01
C ALA A 55 7.06 -13.22 -11.72
N ALA A 56 7.72 -12.17 -11.25
CA ALA A 56 8.47 -12.19 -10.00
C ALA A 56 7.56 -12.38 -8.79
N VAL A 57 6.41 -11.69 -8.74
CA VAL A 57 5.41 -11.89 -7.67
C VAL A 57 4.93 -13.35 -7.62
N HIS A 58 4.62 -13.94 -8.77
CA HIS A 58 4.18 -15.34 -8.83
C HIS A 58 5.29 -16.31 -8.40
N ALA A 59 6.55 -16.06 -8.78
CA ALA A 59 7.68 -16.88 -8.37
C ALA A 59 7.90 -16.84 -6.85
N MET A 60 7.94 -15.63 -6.27
CA MET A 60 8.08 -15.44 -4.82
C MET A 60 6.93 -16.09 -4.03
N ALA A 61 5.69 -15.98 -4.52
CA ALA A 61 4.57 -16.64 -3.88
C ALA A 61 4.71 -18.17 -3.89
N ARG A 62 5.14 -18.78 -5.01
CA ARG A 62 5.36 -20.24 -5.07
C ARG A 62 6.46 -20.70 -4.12
N GLU A 63 7.52 -19.89 -3.97
CA GLU A 63 8.68 -20.24 -3.16
C GLU A 63 8.42 -20.10 -1.65
N HIS A 64 7.70 -19.04 -1.25
CA HIS A 64 7.63 -18.64 0.16
C HIS A 64 6.26 -18.85 0.82
N LEU A 65 5.19 -19.15 0.08
CA LEU A 65 3.82 -19.12 0.65
C LEU A 65 3.47 -20.32 1.54
N SER A 66 4.21 -21.42 1.48
CA SER A 66 3.78 -22.75 2.00
C SER A 66 3.27 -22.78 3.44
N ASP A 67 3.75 -21.88 4.30
CA ASP A 67 3.43 -21.82 5.74
C ASP A 67 2.83 -20.46 6.17
N HIS A 68 2.33 -19.68 5.20
CA HIS A 68 1.71 -18.39 5.47
C HIS A 68 0.19 -18.46 5.38
N ASP A 69 -0.47 -17.69 6.25
CA ASP A 69 -1.92 -17.59 6.33
C ASP A 69 -2.53 -16.59 5.33
N GLY A 70 -1.73 -15.69 4.78
CA GLY A 70 -2.16 -14.66 3.82
C GLY A 70 -1.01 -13.91 3.20
N VAL A 71 -1.30 -13.14 2.15
CA VAL A 71 -0.33 -12.34 1.39
C VAL A 71 -0.72 -10.88 1.40
N ILE A 72 0.29 -10.02 1.60
CA ILE A 72 0.22 -8.57 1.39
C ILE A 72 1.10 -8.24 0.17
N LEU A 73 0.54 -7.59 -0.84
CA LEU A 73 1.33 -7.05 -1.94
C LEU A 73 1.87 -5.67 -1.52
N GLY A 74 3.17 -5.61 -1.23
CA GLY A 74 3.88 -4.43 -0.77
C GLY A 74 4.20 -3.44 -1.90
N VAL A 75 3.24 -3.18 -2.75
CA VAL A 75 3.32 -2.26 -3.89
C VAL A 75 1.95 -1.62 -4.12
N SER A 76 1.94 -0.33 -4.29
CA SER A 76 0.68 0.42 -4.43
C SER A 76 0.07 0.41 -5.83
N MET A 77 0.68 -0.31 -6.78
CA MET A 77 0.06 -0.65 -8.07
C MET A 77 -0.70 -1.98 -8.02
N ASP A 78 -0.75 -2.64 -6.86
CA ASP A 78 -1.39 -3.95 -6.66
C ASP A 78 -0.95 -5.01 -7.69
N THR A 79 0.35 -4.99 -8.03
CA THR A 79 0.98 -5.85 -9.06
C THR A 79 0.59 -7.31 -8.87
N ALA A 80 0.03 -7.93 -9.89
CA ALA A 80 -0.40 -9.33 -9.91
C ALA A 80 -1.57 -9.67 -8.97
N LEU A 81 -2.26 -8.71 -8.33
CA LEU A 81 -3.32 -9.00 -7.34
C LEU A 81 -4.38 -9.98 -7.87
N ALA A 82 -4.95 -9.68 -9.03
CA ALA A 82 -6.01 -10.49 -9.61
C ALA A 82 -5.54 -11.90 -10.02
N SER A 83 -4.33 -12.01 -10.58
CA SER A 83 -3.77 -13.29 -11.00
C SER A 83 -3.31 -14.13 -9.81
N LEU A 84 -2.70 -13.51 -8.79
CA LEU A 84 -2.26 -14.22 -7.59
C LEU A 84 -3.45 -14.77 -6.79
N ARG A 85 -4.56 -14.04 -6.69
CA ARG A 85 -5.82 -14.52 -6.07
C ARG A 85 -6.37 -15.79 -6.72
N LYS A 86 -6.11 -15.97 -8.03
CA LYS A 86 -6.50 -17.21 -8.74
C LYS A 86 -5.54 -18.37 -8.51
N MET A 87 -4.31 -18.08 -8.08
CA MET A 87 -3.25 -19.09 -7.90
C MET A 87 -3.21 -19.68 -6.49
N VAL A 88 -3.65 -18.91 -5.48
CA VAL A 88 -3.50 -19.29 -4.07
C VAL A 88 -4.85 -19.34 -3.36
N ARG A 89 -4.92 -20.10 -2.26
CA ARG A 89 -6.16 -20.25 -1.47
C ARG A 89 -6.25 -19.27 -0.29
N VAL A 90 -5.11 -18.73 0.13
CA VAL A 90 -5.06 -17.77 1.23
C VAL A 90 -5.47 -16.38 0.75
N PRO A 91 -5.95 -15.49 1.64
CA PRO A 91 -6.26 -14.12 1.28
C PRO A 91 -5.05 -13.38 0.70
N VAL A 92 -5.27 -12.62 -0.39
CA VAL A 92 -4.28 -11.74 -1.00
C VAL A 92 -4.82 -10.32 -0.98
N VAL A 93 -4.09 -9.41 -0.36
CA VAL A 93 -4.48 -8.02 -0.19
C VAL A 93 -3.46 -7.09 -0.86
N GLY A 94 -3.97 -6.22 -1.72
CA GLY A 94 -3.19 -5.17 -2.36
C GLY A 94 -3.26 -3.85 -1.58
N MET A 95 -2.19 -3.07 -1.61
CA MET A 95 -2.10 -1.81 -0.87
C MET A 95 -3.08 -0.75 -1.37
N ALA A 96 -3.22 -0.57 -2.70
CA ALA A 96 -4.12 0.45 -3.24
C ALA A 96 -5.58 0.10 -2.95
N GLN A 97 -6.00 -1.14 -3.23
CA GLN A 97 -7.37 -1.58 -2.96
C GLN A 97 -7.72 -1.45 -1.47
N ALA A 98 -6.82 -1.89 -0.59
CA ALA A 98 -7.04 -1.81 0.85
C ALA A 98 -7.10 -0.37 1.35
N GLY A 99 -6.20 0.48 0.87
CA GLY A 99 -6.16 1.89 1.22
C GLY A 99 -7.42 2.64 0.78
N LEU A 100 -7.85 2.45 -0.47
CA LEU A 100 -9.09 3.04 -1.01
C LEU A 100 -10.32 2.56 -0.23
N THR A 101 -10.40 1.24 0.04
CA THR A 101 -11.50 0.69 0.85
C THR A 101 -11.55 1.35 2.23
N ALA A 102 -10.44 1.41 2.95
CA ALA A 102 -10.39 2.00 4.29
C ALA A 102 -10.72 3.50 4.27
N ALA A 103 -10.15 4.26 3.31
CA ALA A 103 -10.40 5.68 3.19
C ALA A 103 -11.88 5.98 2.89
N CYS A 104 -12.49 5.22 1.96
CA CYS A 104 -13.90 5.36 1.61
C CYS A 104 -14.87 4.90 2.71
N MET A 105 -14.43 4.10 3.68
CA MET A 105 -15.23 3.80 4.88
C MET A 105 -15.24 4.97 5.88
N LEU A 106 -14.26 5.87 5.82
CA LEU A 106 -14.12 7.00 6.74
C LEU A 106 -14.63 8.32 6.17
N SER A 107 -14.68 8.46 4.84
CA SER A 107 -15.17 9.67 4.18
C SER A 107 -15.75 9.39 2.80
N ASP A 108 -16.73 10.17 2.40
CA ASP A 108 -17.26 10.20 1.02
C ASP A 108 -16.42 11.04 0.05
N GLN A 109 -15.45 11.80 0.58
CA GLN A 109 -14.55 12.65 -0.19
C GLN A 109 -13.10 12.31 0.17
N VAL A 110 -12.47 11.44 -0.59
CA VAL A 110 -11.10 10.97 -0.36
C VAL A 110 -10.15 11.67 -1.31
N ALA A 111 -8.99 12.14 -0.82
CA ALA A 111 -7.89 12.51 -1.69
C ALA A 111 -6.71 11.54 -1.52
N GLY A 112 -6.12 11.14 -2.65
CA GLY A 112 -4.91 10.34 -2.68
C GLY A 112 -3.67 11.20 -2.83
N LEU A 113 -2.62 10.91 -2.04
CA LEU A 113 -1.31 11.54 -2.13
C LEU A 113 -0.25 10.49 -2.46
N THR A 114 0.57 10.78 -3.47
CA THR A 114 1.64 9.90 -3.95
C THR A 114 2.91 10.67 -4.30
N LEU A 115 3.95 9.98 -4.76
CA LEU A 115 5.17 10.59 -5.28
C LEU A 115 5.36 10.28 -6.78
N GLY A 116 5.74 11.32 -7.54
CA GLY A 116 5.95 11.25 -8.98
C GLY A 116 4.66 11.50 -9.78
N ALA A 117 4.63 12.58 -10.56
CA ALA A 117 3.44 13.00 -11.32
C ALA A 117 2.92 11.90 -12.29
N GLN A 118 3.82 11.07 -12.83
CA GLN A 118 3.50 9.95 -13.72
C GLN A 118 2.63 8.86 -13.04
N MET A 119 2.57 8.83 -11.70
CA MET A 119 1.77 7.87 -10.96
C MET A 119 0.29 8.25 -10.89
N VAL A 120 -0.05 9.53 -11.00
CA VAL A 120 -1.44 10.01 -10.86
C VAL A 120 -2.39 9.29 -11.82
N PRO A 121 -2.17 9.27 -13.15
CA PRO A 121 -3.10 8.58 -14.05
C PRO A 121 -3.20 7.07 -13.80
N LEU A 122 -2.16 6.44 -13.24
CA LEU A 122 -2.19 5.03 -12.89
C LEU A 122 -3.10 4.76 -11.68
N TYR A 123 -3.07 5.65 -10.68
CA TYR A 123 -3.97 5.54 -9.51
C TYR A 123 -5.40 5.94 -9.84
N GLU A 124 -5.61 6.90 -10.74
CA GLU A 124 -6.94 7.22 -11.26
C GLU A 124 -7.56 5.99 -11.93
N ALA A 125 -6.83 5.30 -12.82
CA ALA A 125 -7.29 4.07 -13.45
C ALA A 125 -7.58 2.95 -12.42
N LEU A 126 -6.70 2.74 -11.42
CA LEU A 126 -6.96 1.78 -10.34
C LEU A 126 -8.20 2.14 -9.51
N THR A 127 -8.42 3.43 -9.28
CA THR A 127 -9.60 3.93 -8.56
C THR A 127 -10.89 3.61 -9.32
N GLU A 128 -10.88 3.76 -10.65
CA GLU A 128 -11.97 3.37 -11.54
C GLU A 128 -12.20 1.86 -11.54
N ASP A 129 -11.13 1.08 -11.73
CA ASP A 129 -11.17 -0.40 -11.76
C ASP A 129 -11.74 -0.99 -10.46
N TYR A 130 -11.45 -0.36 -9.32
CA TYR A 130 -11.97 -0.77 -8.02
C TYR A 130 -13.34 -0.18 -7.66
N GLY A 131 -13.92 0.67 -8.52
CA GLY A 131 -15.24 1.25 -8.33
C GLY A 131 -15.30 2.39 -7.30
N PHE A 132 -14.18 3.04 -7.02
CA PHE A 132 -14.12 4.16 -6.05
C PHE A 132 -14.09 5.55 -6.69
N ALA A 133 -14.18 5.68 -8.02
CA ALA A 133 -14.03 6.95 -8.73
C ALA A 133 -14.97 8.06 -8.21
N ALA A 134 -16.20 7.72 -7.85
CA ALA A 134 -17.19 8.68 -7.30
C ALA A 134 -16.84 9.21 -5.89
N ARG A 135 -15.89 8.57 -5.20
CA ARG A 135 -15.51 8.87 -3.82
C ARG A 135 -14.13 9.54 -3.74
N VAL A 136 -13.33 9.51 -4.80
CA VAL A 136 -11.99 10.10 -4.84
C VAL A 136 -12.03 11.44 -5.55
N VAL A 137 -11.91 12.53 -4.78
CA VAL A 137 -12.01 13.90 -5.31
C VAL A 137 -10.74 14.35 -6.02
N ARG A 138 -9.57 13.81 -5.62
CA ARG A 138 -8.29 14.18 -6.21
C ARG A 138 -7.21 13.13 -5.96
N TRP A 139 -6.37 12.88 -6.96
CA TRP A 139 -5.03 12.36 -6.79
C TRP A 139 -4.01 13.47 -6.97
N ARG A 140 -3.05 13.56 -6.05
CA ARG A 140 -1.94 14.53 -6.09
C ARG A 140 -0.61 13.82 -5.93
N ALA A 141 0.37 14.24 -6.70
CA ALA A 141 1.75 13.78 -6.55
C ALA A 141 2.65 14.89 -6.08
N LEU A 142 3.66 14.53 -5.28
CA LEU A 142 4.79 15.37 -4.94
C LEU A 142 6.07 14.82 -5.57
N GLU A 143 7.03 15.70 -5.82
CA GLU A 143 8.35 15.35 -6.33
C GLU A 143 9.36 15.43 -5.17
N ILE A 144 9.52 14.33 -4.42
CA ILE A 144 10.42 14.26 -3.26
C ILE A 144 11.43 13.14 -3.50
N ALA A 145 12.56 13.48 -4.15
CA ALA A 145 13.58 12.50 -4.48
C ALA A 145 14.19 11.82 -3.24
N ALA A 146 14.36 12.55 -2.15
CA ALA A 146 14.90 12.02 -0.90
C ALA A 146 14.10 10.83 -0.33
N ALA A 147 12.78 10.83 -0.46
CA ALA A 147 11.92 9.76 0.06
C ALA A 147 12.22 8.38 -0.54
N PHE A 148 12.81 8.32 -1.75
CA PHE A 148 13.13 7.06 -2.42
C PHE A 148 14.43 6.42 -1.96
N VAL A 149 15.32 7.16 -1.32
CA VAL A 149 16.66 6.68 -0.90
C VAL A 149 16.81 6.59 0.61
N GLN A 150 15.93 7.20 1.38
CA GLN A 150 15.96 7.16 2.83
C GLN A 150 15.43 5.83 3.35
N ALA A 151 16.09 5.28 4.38
CA ALA A 151 15.63 4.07 5.06
C ALA A 151 14.38 4.32 5.89
N ASP A 152 14.32 5.45 6.60
CA ASP A 152 13.25 5.82 7.53
C ASP A 152 12.55 7.11 7.09
N PRO A 153 11.26 7.31 7.48
CA PRO A 153 10.56 8.57 7.30
C PRO A 153 11.25 9.72 8.05
N ASP A 154 11.35 10.88 7.40
CA ASP A 154 12.00 12.08 7.93
C ASP A 154 11.04 13.27 8.08
N ALA A 155 11.41 14.22 8.95
CA ALA A 155 10.58 15.38 9.25
C ALA A 155 10.39 16.32 8.06
N GLY A 156 11.42 16.53 7.23
CA GLY A 156 11.34 17.45 6.09
C GLY A 156 10.37 16.95 5.02
N THR A 157 10.37 15.65 4.73
CA THR A 157 9.36 15.02 3.87
C THR A 157 7.98 15.09 4.51
N ALA A 158 7.86 14.83 5.83
CA ALA A 158 6.58 14.93 6.54
C ALA A 158 5.99 16.35 6.46
N ASP A 159 6.80 17.40 6.57
CA ASP A 159 6.34 18.79 6.44
C ASP A 159 5.76 19.09 5.05
N GLN A 160 6.41 18.60 3.99
CA GLN A 160 5.91 18.73 2.62
C GLN A 160 4.60 17.96 2.40
N LEU A 161 4.48 16.75 2.99
CA LEU A 161 3.25 15.96 2.94
C LEU A 161 2.11 16.68 3.66
N VAL A 162 2.33 17.23 4.84
CA VAL A 162 1.32 18.00 5.59
C VAL A 162 0.83 19.20 4.77
N ALA A 163 1.73 20.01 4.22
CA ALA A 163 1.36 21.16 3.39
C ALA A 163 0.50 20.75 2.17
N ALA A 164 0.84 19.61 1.54
CA ALA A 164 0.04 19.09 0.43
C ALA A 164 -1.33 18.57 0.88
N CYS A 165 -1.43 17.95 2.06
CA CYS A 165 -2.68 17.50 2.65
C CYS A 165 -3.59 18.67 3.02
N ASP A 166 -3.05 19.73 3.63
CA ASP A 166 -3.80 20.94 3.96
C ASP A 166 -4.41 21.57 2.70
N ASP A 167 -3.66 21.63 1.61
CA ASP A 167 -4.17 22.09 0.31
C ASP A 167 -5.33 21.20 -0.22
N LEU A 168 -5.18 19.85 -0.15
CA LEU A 168 -6.23 18.92 -0.57
C LEU A 168 -7.50 19.04 0.29
N ILE A 169 -7.35 19.28 1.58
CA ILE A 169 -8.47 19.51 2.51
C ILE A 169 -9.15 20.84 2.19
N ALA A 170 -8.37 21.92 2.07
CA ALA A 170 -8.92 23.26 1.93
C ALA A 170 -9.51 23.55 0.54
N ARG A 171 -8.90 23.02 -0.52
CA ARG A 171 -9.28 23.35 -1.91
C ARG A 171 -10.12 22.29 -2.59
N ASP A 172 -9.85 21.02 -2.32
CA ASP A 172 -10.54 19.89 -2.97
C ASP A 172 -11.61 19.26 -2.05
N GLY A 173 -11.73 19.73 -0.79
CA GLY A 173 -12.74 19.28 0.16
C GLY A 173 -12.50 17.86 0.67
N ALA A 174 -11.24 17.42 0.70
CA ALA A 174 -10.92 16.07 1.16
C ALA A 174 -11.30 15.85 2.63
N GLY A 175 -12.16 14.90 2.91
CA GLY A 175 -12.56 14.46 4.24
C GLY A 175 -11.75 13.27 4.77
N ALA A 176 -10.87 12.68 3.93
CA ALA A 176 -9.85 11.72 4.32
C ALA A 176 -8.68 11.76 3.31
N ILE A 177 -7.47 11.46 3.80
CA ILE A 177 -6.25 11.40 2.98
C ILE A 177 -5.77 9.95 2.90
N LEU A 178 -5.52 9.45 1.69
CA LEU A 178 -4.85 8.18 1.44
C LEU A 178 -3.40 8.42 1.01
N LEU A 179 -2.43 7.97 1.79
CA LEU A 179 -1.03 7.88 1.36
C LEU A 179 -0.82 6.60 0.59
N CYS A 180 -0.59 6.71 -0.72
CA CYS A 180 -0.44 5.58 -1.63
C CYS A 180 0.90 5.63 -2.35
N GLY A 181 1.77 4.70 -2.00
CA GLY A 181 3.16 4.59 -2.46
C GLY A 181 3.99 3.87 -1.41
N ALA A 182 4.69 2.80 -1.77
CA ALA A 182 5.51 2.03 -0.82
C ALA A 182 6.53 2.92 -0.08
N VAL A 183 7.05 3.94 -0.76
CA VAL A 183 7.97 4.94 -0.20
C VAL A 183 7.32 5.90 0.81
N LEU A 184 5.99 5.96 0.87
CA LEU A 184 5.24 6.77 1.84
C LEU A 184 4.86 6.01 3.10
N SER A 185 5.18 4.72 3.17
CA SER A 185 4.88 3.89 4.35
C SER A 185 5.57 4.44 5.59
N GLY A 186 4.80 4.60 6.68
CA GLY A 186 5.24 5.15 7.95
C GLY A 186 5.04 6.65 8.10
N TYR A 187 4.86 7.41 7.01
CA TYR A 187 4.53 8.83 7.13
C TYR A 187 3.12 9.06 7.68
N GLY A 188 2.19 8.11 7.49
CA GLY A 188 0.83 8.25 7.98
C GLY A 188 0.76 8.60 9.47
N ARG A 189 1.50 7.90 10.33
CA ARG A 189 1.52 8.16 11.78
C ARG A 189 2.26 9.44 12.17
N MET A 190 3.15 9.96 11.31
CA MET A 190 3.84 11.24 11.57
C MET A 190 2.96 12.45 11.25
N ILE A 191 2.15 12.35 10.19
CA ILE A 191 1.37 13.49 9.70
C ILE A 191 -0.07 13.49 10.24
N ALA A 192 -0.66 12.35 10.56
CA ALA A 192 -2.03 12.26 11.04
C ALA A 192 -2.33 13.15 12.26
N PRO A 193 -1.44 13.27 13.29
CA PRO A 193 -1.69 14.16 14.42
C PRO A 193 -1.70 15.66 14.07
N ARG A 194 -1.26 16.00 12.87
CA ARG A 194 -1.12 17.39 12.40
C ARG A 194 -2.26 17.82 11.49
N LEU A 195 -3.15 16.89 11.11
CA LEU A 195 -4.24 17.10 10.15
C LEU A 195 -5.60 16.94 10.82
N GLY A 196 -6.60 17.68 10.34
CA GLY A 196 -7.97 17.65 10.87
C GLY A 196 -8.85 16.52 10.30
N VAL A 197 -8.30 15.65 9.46
CA VAL A 197 -9.02 14.54 8.81
C VAL A 197 -8.26 13.21 8.99
N PRO A 198 -8.94 12.06 8.88
CA PRO A 198 -8.26 10.77 8.88
C PRO A 198 -7.19 10.65 7.80
N VAL A 199 -6.03 10.08 8.17
CA VAL A 199 -4.95 9.73 7.25
C VAL A 199 -4.78 8.22 7.22
N ILE A 200 -4.86 7.66 6.03
CA ILE A 200 -4.74 6.23 5.78
C ILE A 200 -3.37 5.96 5.15
N ASP A 201 -2.54 5.18 5.82
CA ASP A 201 -1.34 4.59 5.23
C ASP A 201 -1.71 3.26 4.57
N ALA A 202 -1.44 3.14 3.27
CA ALA A 202 -1.90 1.99 2.48
C ALA A 202 -1.36 0.64 2.99
N ILE A 203 -0.12 0.58 3.51
CA ILE A 203 0.42 -0.68 4.06
C ILE A 203 -0.25 -1.05 5.39
N VAL A 204 -0.59 -0.07 6.21
CA VAL A 204 -1.34 -0.29 7.46
C VAL A 204 -2.73 -0.85 7.14
N ALA A 205 -3.45 -0.23 6.21
CA ALA A 205 -4.75 -0.70 5.76
C ALA A 205 -4.68 -2.13 5.20
N ALA A 206 -3.70 -2.42 4.33
CA ALA A 206 -3.50 -3.74 3.76
C ALA A 206 -3.20 -4.81 4.82
N THR A 207 -2.38 -4.48 5.80
CA THR A 207 -2.04 -5.40 6.89
C THR A 207 -3.26 -5.75 7.73
N LEU A 208 -4.00 -4.75 8.18
CA LEU A 208 -5.20 -4.96 9.00
C LEU A 208 -6.29 -5.73 8.26
N GLN A 209 -6.50 -5.43 6.97
CA GLN A 209 -7.46 -6.16 6.14
C GLN A 209 -7.01 -7.61 5.89
N ALA A 210 -5.72 -7.87 5.65
CA ALA A 210 -5.20 -9.23 5.52
C ALA A 210 -5.48 -10.05 6.79
N MET A 211 -5.20 -9.48 7.96
CA MET A 211 -5.50 -10.11 9.25
C MET A 211 -6.98 -10.41 9.43
N ALA A 212 -7.85 -9.45 9.07
CA ALA A 212 -9.30 -9.61 9.15
C ALA A 212 -9.78 -10.74 8.24
N LEU A 213 -9.33 -10.77 6.98
CA LEU A 213 -9.71 -11.81 6.03
C LEU A 213 -9.23 -13.20 6.44
N VAL A 214 -8.01 -13.34 6.96
CA VAL A 214 -7.51 -14.61 7.51
C VAL A 214 -8.38 -15.07 8.69
N ARG A 215 -8.74 -14.18 9.60
CA ARG A 215 -9.63 -14.51 10.73
C ARG A 215 -11.02 -14.94 10.25
N MET A 216 -11.59 -14.23 9.28
CA MET A 216 -12.88 -14.57 8.69
C MET A 216 -12.87 -15.95 8.03
N GLN A 217 -11.81 -16.29 7.26
CA GLN A 217 -11.67 -17.64 6.70
C GLN A 217 -11.64 -18.72 7.78
N ARG A 218 -10.84 -18.52 8.84
CA ARG A 218 -10.74 -19.49 9.95
C ARG A 218 -12.08 -19.70 10.67
N LEU A 219 -12.85 -18.64 10.88
CA LEU A 219 -14.17 -18.72 11.51
C LEU A 219 -15.20 -19.45 10.64
N ASN A 220 -15.06 -19.39 9.31
CA ASN A 220 -15.96 -20.03 8.36
C ASN A 220 -15.52 -21.46 7.97
N GLY A 221 -14.58 -22.07 8.71
CA GLY A 221 -14.14 -23.45 8.46
C GLY A 221 -13.20 -23.61 7.27
N GLY A 222 -12.61 -22.53 6.79
CA GLY A 222 -11.58 -22.54 5.76
C GLY A 222 -10.20 -22.76 6.38
N GLY A 223 -9.81 -24.02 6.51
CA GLY A 223 -8.49 -24.48 6.93
C GLY A 223 -7.95 -25.45 5.89
#